data_f256396aaeb802762817376bc3c878cf
#
_entry.id   f256396aaeb802762817376bc3c878cf
#
_cell.length_a   1.000
_cell.length_b   1.000
_cell.length_c   1.000
_cell.angle_alpha   90.00
_cell.angle_beta   90.00
_cell.angle_gamma   90.00
#
_symmetry.space_group_name_H-M   'P 1'
#
loop_
_entity.id
_entity.type
_entity.pdbx_description
1 polymer ?
#
loop_
_entity_poly.entity_id
_entity_poly.type
_entity_poly.pdbx_seq_one_letter_code
_entity_poly.pdbx_strand_id
1 'polypeptide(L)'
;ADVVPVTTAAVAMPVPDQMATAVLPAVPVHAPAFVRAAEQTFPADDDGIDAVDAIDPELFPIFDEEATELMPQLGAALRQWSARPDNAGARMEVLRALHTLKGSARLAGALRLGEMAHHIESEIEFLGCESAAEQDFEPLLTRFDAMEHTLDVLRKGDAVPVQEQEQ
;
A
#
# COMPACT_ATOMS: atom_id res chain seq x y z
N ALA A 1 20.21 -57.30 -57.56
CA ALA A 1 20.02 -56.48 -56.36
C ALA A 1 18.86 -55.50 -56.62
N ASP A 2 17.67 -55.93 -56.23
CA ASP A 2 16.43 -55.17 -56.37
C ASP A 2 16.21 -54.25 -55.18
N VAL A 3 16.10 -52.99 -55.44
CA VAL A 3 15.70 -52.03 -54.46
C VAL A 3 14.27 -51.62 -54.78
N VAL A 4 13.35 -52.03 -53.97
CA VAL A 4 11.95 -51.65 -54.07
C VAL A 4 11.76 -50.34 -53.25
N PRO A 5 11.22 -49.29 -53.83
CA PRO A 5 10.88 -48.06 -53.08
C PRO A 5 9.57 -48.28 -52.33
N VAL A 6 9.64 -48.15 -51.03
CA VAL A 6 8.46 -48.13 -50.19
C VAL A 6 7.82 -46.76 -50.27
N THR A 7 6.66 -46.70 -50.93
CA THR A 7 5.83 -45.52 -50.97
C THR A 7 5.11 -45.37 -49.63
N THR A 8 5.53 -44.44 -48.83
CA THR A 8 4.80 -44.06 -47.62
C THR A 8 3.65 -43.14 -48.00
N ALA A 9 2.45 -43.71 -48.00
CA ALA A 9 1.24 -42.91 -48.14
C ALA A 9 1.02 -42.14 -46.85
N ALA A 10 1.09 -40.83 -46.96
CA ALA A 10 0.68 -39.94 -45.88
C ALA A 10 -0.87 -39.98 -45.76
N VAL A 11 -1.33 -40.62 -44.71
CA VAL A 11 -2.73 -40.57 -44.32
C VAL A 11 -2.97 -39.23 -43.66
N ALA A 12 -3.58 -38.32 -44.38
CA ALA A 12 -4.11 -37.09 -43.81
C ALA A 12 -5.32 -37.45 -42.96
N MET A 13 -5.17 -37.35 -41.66
CA MET A 13 -6.33 -37.43 -40.75
C MET A 13 -7.10 -36.11 -40.81
N PRO A 14 -8.41 -36.15 -40.99
CA PRO A 14 -9.23 -34.94 -40.87
C PRO A 14 -9.26 -34.51 -39.41
N VAL A 15 -8.86 -33.30 -39.14
CA VAL A 15 -9.10 -32.63 -37.88
C VAL A 15 -10.58 -32.38 -37.74
N PRO A 16 -11.28 -32.88 -36.74
CA PRO A 16 -12.64 -32.44 -36.50
C PRO A 16 -12.61 -31.00 -36.04
N ASP A 17 -13.10 -30.13 -36.87
CA ASP A 17 -13.52 -28.80 -36.49
C ASP A 17 -14.68 -28.92 -35.51
N GLN A 18 -14.40 -28.87 -34.26
CA GLN A 18 -15.38 -28.64 -33.21
C GLN A 18 -14.95 -27.41 -32.40
N MET A 19 -15.16 -26.28 -33.02
CA MET A 19 -15.31 -25.05 -32.27
C MET A 19 -16.64 -25.10 -31.51
N ALA A 20 -16.68 -25.85 -30.44
CA ALA A 20 -17.65 -25.60 -29.40
C ALA A 20 -17.15 -24.39 -28.60
N THR A 21 -17.53 -23.23 -29.03
CA THR A 21 -17.52 -22.02 -28.21
C THR A 21 -18.52 -22.28 -27.07
N ALA A 22 -18.04 -22.93 -26.01
CA ALA A 22 -18.74 -22.89 -24.76
C ALA A 22 -18.66 -21.45 -24.27
N VAL A 23 -19.64 -20.68 -24.64
CA VAL A 23 -19.92 -19.41 -23.96
C VAL A 23 -20.30 -19.81 -22.53
N LEU A 24 -19.34 -19.81 -21.65
CA LEU A 24 -19.62 -19.83 -20.21
C LEU A 24 -20.41 -18.55 -19.94
N PRO A 25 -21.60 -18.65 -19.34
CA PRO A 25 -22.27 -17.45 -18.87
C PRO A 25 -21.31 -16.77 -17.89
N ALA A 26 -20.97 -15.55 -18.20
CA ALA A 26 -20.24 -14.69 -17.25
C ALA A 26 -21.10 -14.65 -16.00
N VAL A 27 -20.65 -15.38 -14.98
CA VAL A 27 -21.16 -15.20 -13.63
C VAL A 27 -20.80 -13.75 -13.30
N PRO A 28 -21.76 -12.88 -13.01
CA PRO A 28 -21.40 -11.58 -12.50
C PRO A 28 -20.66 -11.84 -11.18
N VAL A 29 -19.35 -11.73 -11.21
CA VAL A 29 -18.60 -11.57 -9.99
C VAL A 29 -19.13 -10.30 -9.39
N HIS A 30 -20.06 -10.43 -8.46
CA HIS A 30 -20.34 -9.37 -7.53
C HIS A 30 -19.03 -9.17 -6.80
N ALA A 31 -18.17 -8.34 -7.38
CA ALA A 31 -17.20 -7.66 -6.58
C ALA A 31 -18.00 -7.03 -5.43
N PRO A 32 -17.67 -7.32 -4.17
CA PRO A 32 -18.25 -6.54 -3.11
C PRO A 32 -18.02 -5.10 -3.55
N ALA A 33 -19.10 -4.37 -3.70
CA ALA A 33 -19.03 -2.94 -3.84
C ALA A 33 -18.39 -2.47 -2.53
N PHE A 34 -17.08 -2.56 -2.48
CA PHE A 34 -16.33 -1.64 -1.67
C PHE A 34 -16.75 -0.31 -2.21
N VAL A 35 -17.65 0.23 -1.47
CA VAL A 35 -18.12 1.57 -1.60
C VAL A 35 -16.91 2.36 -2.05
N ARG A 36 -16.98 2.83 -3.25
CA ARG A 36 -16.15 3.89 -3.77
C ARG A 36 -16.23 4.97 -2.71
N ALA A 37 -15.37 4.83 -1.70
CA ALA A 37 -15.14 5.88 -0.74
C ALA A 37 -14.79 7.07 -1.61
N ALA A 38 -15.64 8.06 -1.55
CA ALA A 38 -15.51 9.28 -2.31
C ALA A 38 -14.01 9.61 -2.35
N GLU A 39 -13.49 9.76 -3.57
CA GLU A 39 -12.24 10.45 -3.77
C GLU A 39 -12.42 11.82 -3.14
N GLN A 40 -12.16 11.88 -1.85
CA GLN A 40 -11.94 13.14 -1.21
C GLN A 40 -10.60 13.60 -1.73
N THR A 41 -10.66 14.38 -2.80
CA THR A 41 -9.58 15.21 -3.24
C THR A 41 -9.26 16.14 -2.08
N PHE A 42 -8.32 15.70 -1.24
CA PHE A 42 -7.73 16.61 -0.27
C PHE A 42 -6.86 17.59 -1.04
N PRO A 43 -7.00 18.88 -0.81
CA PRO A 43 -6.11 19.85 -1.42
C PRO A 43 -4.68 19.55 -0.98
N ALA A 44 -3.82 19.38 -1.96
CA ALA A 44 -2.40 19.11 -1.77
C ALA A 44 -1.63 20.40 -1.56
N ASP A 45 -1.94 21.17 -0.51
CA ASP A 45 -1.18 22.36 -0.17
C ASP A 45 -1.50 22.80 1.26
N ASP A 46 -0.87 22.16 2.21
CA ASP A 46 -0.53 22.82 3.47
C ASP A 46 0.52 22.02 4.25
N ASP A 47 1.68 22.63 4.50
CA ASP A 47 2.77 22.09 5.32
C ASP A 47 2.42 21.98 6.82
N GLY A 48 1.19 22.27 7.18
CA GLY A 48 0.62 22.05 8.49
C GLY A 48 -0.27 20.80 8.48
N ILE A 49 0.03 19.81 9.31
CA ILE A 49 -0.85 18.67 9.51
C ILE A 49 -2.06 19.13 10.34
N ASP A 50 -2.98 19.83 9.68
CA ASP A 50 -4.25 20.28 10.26
C ASP A 50 -5.33 19.18 10.26
N ALA A 51 -4.97 17.95 9.90
CA ALA A 51 -5.88 16.83 9.92
C ALA A 51 -6.32 16.57 11.36
N VAL A 52 -7.62 16.62 11.59
CA VAL A 52 -8.23 16.30 12.89
C VAL A 52 -8.62 14.83 12.88
N ASP A 53 -8.12 14.09 13.86
CA ASP A 53 -8.45 12.68 14.01
C ASP A 53 -9.95 12.52 14.34
N ALA A 54 -10.59 11.57 13.65
CA ALA A 54 -11.97 11.18 13.85
C ALA A 54 -12.01 9.65 14.03
N ILE A 55 -11.52 9.19 15.16
CA ILE A 55 -11.30 7.78 15.44
C ILE A 55 -12.61 7.02 15.43
N ASP A 56 -12.69 5.99 14.59
CA ASP A 56 -13.75 5.01 14.59
C ASP A 56 -13.45 3.92 15.64
N PRO A 57 -14.27 3.76 16.67
CA PRO A 57 -14.00 2.82 17.76
C PRO A 57 -14.09 1.36 17.35
N GLU A 58 -14.74 1.05 16.23
CA GLU A 58 -14.83 -0.32 15.70
C GLU A 58 -13.65 -0.67 14.80
N LEU A 59 -13.14 0.31 14.04
CA LEU A 59 -12.05 0.11 13.09
C LEU A 59 -10.67 0.32 13.71
N PHE A 60 -10.56 1.16 14.73
CA PHE A 60 -9.27 1.48 15.34
C PHE A 60 -8.55 0.24 15.92
N PRO A 61 -9.22 -0.71 16.61
CA PRO A 61 -8.54 -1.92 17.09
C PRO A 61 -7.94 -2.77 15.97
N ILE A 62 -8.60 -2.84 14.82
CA ILE A 62 -8.11 -3.57 13.64
C ILE A 62 -6.90 -2.87 13.06
N PHE A 63 -6.97 -1.55 12.94
CA PHE A 63 -5.85 -0.72 12.51
C PHE A 63 -4.65 -0.84 13.46
N ASP A 64 -4.89 -0.81 14.77
CA ASP A 64 -3.82 -0.91 15.77
C ASP A 64 -3.09 -2.26 15.72
N GLU A 65 -3.81 -3.35 15.49
CA GLU A 65 -3.22 -4.67 15.28
C GLU A 65 -2.33 -4.68 14.03
N GLU A 66 -2.81 -4.15 12.91
CA GLU A 66 -2.04 -4.01 11.68
C GLU A 66 -0.82 -3.09 11.85
N ALA A 67 -0.99 -1.95 12.50
CA ALA A 67 0.09 -1.00 12.77
C ALA A 67 1.17 -1.59 13.67
N THR A 68 0.81 -2.44 14.61
CA THR A 68 1.75 -3.15 15.48
C THR A 68 2.69 -4.06 14.69
N GLU A 69 2.24 -4.60 13.57
CA GLU A 69 3.07 -5.40 12.67
C GLU A 69 3.84 -4.54 11.65
N LEU A 70 3.19 -3.50 11.11
CA LEU A 70 3.77 -2.68 10.05
C LEU A 70 4.86 -1.72 10.54
N MET A 71 4.69 -1.11 11.72
CA MET A 71 5.64 -0.10 12.22
C MET A 71 7.06 -0.65 12.41
N PRO A 72 7.28 -1.83 13.02
CA PRO A 72 8.62 -2.42 13.12
C PRO A 72 9.21 -2.78 11.75
N GLN A 73 8.40 -3.28 10.83
CA GLN A 73 8.84 -3.61 9.47
C GLN A 73 9.27 -2.36 8.71
N LEU A 74 8.48 -1.29 8.80
CA LEU A 74 8.79 0.01 8.21
C LEU A 74 10.09 0.58 8.77
N GLY A 75 10.26 0.58 10.09
CA GLY A 75 11.47 1.04 10.75
C GLY A 75 12.72 0.24 10.36
N ALA A 76 12.60 -1.09 10.26
CA ALA A 76 13.68 -1.96 9.83
C ALA A 76 14.06 -1.71 8.37
N ALA A 77 13.09 -1.61 7.48
CA ALA A 77 13.31 -1.34 6.06
C ALA A 77 13.94 0.05 5.85
N LEU A 78 13.49 1.06 6.59
CA LEU A 78 14.03 2.42 6.53
C LEU A 78 15.49 2.46 6.98
N ARG A 79 15.86 1.76 8.05
CA ARG A 79 17.25 1.64 8.52
C ARG A 79 18.13 0.85 7.55
N GLN A 80 17.60 -0.21 6.92
CA GLN A 80 18.31 -0.95 5.89
C GLN A 80 18.58 -0.08 4.66
N TRP A 81 17.60 0.71 4.26
CA TRP A 81 17.76 1.63 3.13
C TRP A 81 18.75 2.75 3.47
N SER A 82 18.68 3.34 4.67
CA SER A 82 19.63 4.38 5.09
C SER A 82 21.07 3.89 5.15
N ALA A 83 21.27 2.62 5.56
CA ALA A 83 22.61 2.00 5.59
C ALA A 83 23.13 1.67 4.19
N ARG A 84 22.23 1.48 3.22
CA ARG A 84 22.54 1.17 1.83
C ARG A 84 21.55 1.88 0.90
N PRO A 85 21.84 3.14 0.55
CA PRO A 85 20.94 3.95 -0.28
C PRO A 85 20.65 3.39 -1.67
N ASP A 86 21.53 2.52 -2.19
CA ASP A 86 21.36 1.77 -3.43
C ASP A 86 20.44 0.55 -3.32
N ASN A 87 19.98 0.22 -2.12
CA ASN A 87 19.09 -0.91 -1.89
C ASN A 87 17.62 -0.57 -2.29
N ALA A 88 17.33 -0.75 -3.58
CA ALA A 88 16.01 -0.53 -4.13
C ALA A 88 14.93 -1.42 -3.49
N GLY A 89 15.29 -2.62 -3.04
CA GLY A 89 14.37 -3.54 -2.35
C GLY A 89 13.90 -2.97 -1.02
N ALA A 90 14.80 -2.48 -0.19
CA ALA A 90 14.44 -1.84 1.09
C ALA A 90 13.59 -0.59 0.87
N ARG A 91 13.92 0.24 -0.14
CA ARG A 91 13.11 1.41 -0.51
C ARG A 91 11.67 1.01 -0.89
N MET A 92 11.51 -0.04 -1.70
CA MET A 92 10.18 -0.53 -2.09
C MET A 92 9.39 -1.06 -0.90
N GLU A 93 10.04 -1.71 0.05
CA GLU A 93 9.40 -2.16 1.30
C GLU A 93 8.91 -0.98 2.12
N VAL A 94 9.70 0.06 2.27
CA VAL A 94 9.31 1.31 2.95
C VAL A 94 8.06 1.90 2.31
N LEU A 95 8.06 2.08 0.99
CA LEU A 95 6.93 2.65 0.27
C LEU A 95 5.67 1.80 0.39
N ARG A 96 5.79 0.48 0.32
CA ARG A 96 4.65 -0.44 0.49
C ARG A 96 4.06 -0.34 1.90
N ALA A 97 4.90 -0.36 2.91
CA ALA A 97 4.46 -0.26 4.30
C ALA A 97 3.78 1.09 4.58
N LEU A 98 4.34 2.20 4.09
CA LEU A 98 3.74 3.52 4.20
C LEU A 98 2.39 3.61 3.49
N HIS A 99 2.30 3.06 2.29
CA HIS A 99 1.04 3.06 1.53
C HIS A 99 -0.06 2.29 2.27
N THR A 100 0.25 1.13 2.82
CA THR A 100 -0.69 0.33 3.62
C THR A 100 -1.09 1.08 4.89
N LEU A 101 -0.12 1.60 5.63
CA LEU A 101 -0.36 2.35 6.87
C LEU A 101 -1.22 3.60 6.62
N LYS A 102 -0.94 4.35 5.56
CA LYS A 102 -1.73 5.50 5.13
C LYS A 102 -3.20 5.13 4.90
N GLY A 103 -3.44 4.04 4.16
CA GLY A 103 -4.79 3.58 3.85
C GLY A 103 -5.55 3.12 5.09
N SER A 104 -4.96 2.28 5.91
CA SER A 104 -5.60 1.75 7.12
C SER A 104 -5.81 2.81 8.20
N ALA A 105 -4.86 3.74 8.37
CA ALA A 105 -4.99 4.86 9.28
C ALA A 105 -6.18 5.75 8.92
N ARG A 106 -6.32 6.10 7.63
CA ARG A 106 -7.45 6.91 7.15
C ARG A 106 -8.79 6.21 7.35
N LEU A 107 -8.87 4.90 7.09
CA LEU A 107 -10.08 4.11 7.33
C LEU A 107 -10.49 4.10 8.81
N ALA A 108 -9.53 4.01 9.70
CA ALA A 108 -9.76 4.03 11.15
C ALA A 108 -9.99 5.45 11.72
N GLY A 109 -9.92 6.48 10.89
CA GLY A 109 -10.08 7.87 11.32
C GLY A 109 -8.84 8.49 11.97
N ALA A 110 -7.70 7.80 11.96
CA ALA A 110 -6.40 8.32 12.39
C ALA A 110 -5.79 9.19 11.28
N LEU A 111 -6.43 10.32 11.01
CA LEU A 111 -6.15 11.13 9.83
C LEU A 111 -4.77 11.79 9.90
N ARG A 112 -4.33 12.23 11.08
CA ARG A 112 -3.00 12.81 11.26
C ARG A 112 -1.90 11.80 10.95
N LEU A 113 -2.04 10.58 11.43
CA LEU A 113 -1.07 9.51 11.15
C LEU A 113 -1.06 9.16 9.66
N GLY A 114 -2.23 9.12 9.02
CA GLY A 114 -2.37 8.92 7.59
C GLY A 114 -1.67 10.00 6.77
N GLU A 115 -1.77 11.27 7.18
CA GLU A 115 -1.07 12.38 6.54
C GLU A 115 0.44 12.32 6.76
N MET A 116 0.90 11.98 7.96
CA MET A 116 2.33 11.78 8.23
C MET A 116 2.92 10.69 7.33
N ALA A 117 2.23 9.56 7.17
CA ALA A 117 2.64 8.50 6.26
C ALA A 117 2.68 8.97 4.79
N HIS A 118 1.71 9.77 4.38
CA HIS A 118 1.66 10.34 3.04
C HIS A 118 2.83 11.30 2.77
N HIS A 119 3.16 12.16 3.73
CA HIS A 119 4.30 13.07 3.59
C HIS A 119 5.63 12.32 3.42
N ILE A 120 5.87 11.28 4.22
CA ILE A 120 7.08 10.45 4.10
C ILE A 120 7.09 9.72 2.75
N GLU A 121 5.96 9.13 2.33
CA GLU A 121 5.83 8.45 1.04
C GLU A 121 6.18 9.41 -0.12
N SER A 122 5.62 10.59 -0.14
CA SER A 122 5.86 11.61 -1.17
C SER A 122 7.31 12.09 -1.20
N GLU A 123 7.93 12.27 -0.04
CA GLU A 123 9.34 12.66 0.06
C GLU A 123 10.27 11.57 -0.50
N ILE A 124 9.99 10.30 -0.18
CA ILE A 124 10.75 9.17 -0.71
C ILE A 124 10.57 9.03 -2.22
N GLU A 125 9.37 9.25 -2.73
CA GLU A 125 9.10 9.24 -4.17
C GLU A 125 9.86 10.35 -4.88
N PHE A 126 9.91 11.54 -4.29
CA PHE A 126 10.64 12.68 -4.82
C PHE A 126 12.16 12.47 -4.85
N LEU A 127 12.72 11.82 -3.81
CA LEU A 127 14.15 11.52 -3.75
C LEU A 127 14.61 10.55 -4.86
N GLY A 128 13.72 9.71 -5.39
CA GLY A 128 14.04 8.75 -6.43
C GLY A 128 14.99 7.63 -5.96
N CYS A 129 15.26 6.68 -6.86
CA CYS A 129 16.10 5.52 -6.54
C CYS A 129 17.61 5.81 -6.54
N GLU A 130 18.06 6.85 -7.23
CA GLU A 130 19.49 7.09 -7.52
C GLU A 130 20.06 8.31 -6.80
N SER A 131 19.23 9.07 -6.09
CA SER A 131 19.59 10.40 -5.60
C SER A 131 19.62 10.51 -4.07
N ALA A 132 19.21 9.47 -3.34
CA ALA A 132 19.16 9.51 -1.89
C ALA A 132 20.59 9.57 -1.31
N ALA A 133 20.92 10.68 -0.66
CA ALA A 133 22.16 10.87 0.06
C ALA A 133 21.96 10.53 1.55
N GLU A 134 23.04 10.23 2.25
CA GLU A 134 22.99 9.90 3.67
C GLU A 134 22.26 10.97 4.52
N GLN A 135 22.42 12.23 4.15
CA GLN A 135 21.79 13.37 4.82
C GLN A 135 20.25 13.42 4.65
N ASP A 136 19.71 12.76 3.64
CA ASP A 136 18.25 12.75 3.37
C ASP A 136 17.51 11.79 4.29
N PHE A 137 18.22 10.85 4.92
CA PHE A 137 17.60 9.85 5.78
C PHE A 137 17.31 10.37 7.18
N GLU A 138 18.06 11.34 7.68
CA GLU A 138 17.85 11.87 9.04
C GLU A 138 16.47 12.52 9.21
N PRO A 139 15.98 13.35 8.27
CA PRO A 139 14.62 13.85 8.32
C PRO A 139 13.57 12.73 8.26
N LEU A 140 13.78 11.71 7.41
CA LEU A 140 12.86 10.58 7.28
C LEU A 140 12.76 9.77 8.57
N LEU A 141 13.88 9.49 9.20
CA LEU A 141 13.93 8.78 10.50
C LEU A 141 13.25 9.59 11.59
N THR A 142 13.49 10.90 11.65
CA THR A 142 12.84 11.80 12.62
C THR A 142 11.32 11.82 12.43
N ARG A 143 10.84 11.84 11.20
CA ARG A 143 9.39 11.76 10.91
C ARG A 143 8.80 10.39 11.23
N PHE A 144 9.57 9.34 11.04
CA PHE A 144 9.17 8.00 11.46
C PHE A 144 9.00 7.91 12.98
N ASP A 145 9.94 8.43 13.75
CA ASP A 145 9.85 8.49 15.21
C ASP A 145 8.62 9.30 15.66
N ALA A 146 8.32 10.40 14.96
CA ALA A 146 7.12 11.19 15.23
C ALA A 146 5.82 10.39 14.93
N MET A 147 5.83 9.53 13.91
CA MET A 147 4.70 8.63 13.63
C MET A 147 4.51 7.60 14.74
N GLU A 148 5.58 6.98 15.23
CA GLU A 148 5.52 6.06 16.37
C GLU A 148 4.93 6.75 17.61
N HIS A 149 5.39 7.95 17.90
CA HIS A 149 4.85 8.74 19.01
C HIS A 149 3.37 9.07 18.84
N THR A 150 2.95 9.46 17.63
CA THR A 150 1.55 9.76 17.33
C THR A 150 0.66 8.52 17.51
N LEU A 151 1.12 7.35 17.07
CA LEU A 151 0.40 6.09 17.27
C LEU A 151 0.26 5.76 18.76
N ASP A 152 1.32 5.97 19.56
CA ASP A 152 1.27 5.75 21.00
C ASP A 152 0.29 6.69 21.71
N VAL A 153 0.20 7.93 21.28
CA VAL A 153 -0.80 8.89 21.80
C VAL A 153 -2.21 8.41 21.47
N LEU A 154 -2.46 7.97 20.25
CA LEU A 154 -3.77 7.42 19.85
C LEU A 154 -4.17 6.18 20.68
N ARG A 155 -3.22 5.28 20.95
CA ARG A 155 -3.41 4.08 21.77
C ARG A 155 -3.80 4.41 23.22
N LYS A 156 -3.25 5.47 23.77
CA LYS A 156 -3.53 5.91 25.14
C LYS A 156 -4.85 6.64 25.28
N GLY A 157 -5.55 6.91 24.16
CA GLY A 157 -6.81 7.62 24.16
C GLY A 157 -6.68 9.11 24.52
N ASP A 158 -5.47 9.66 24.49
CA ASP A 158 -5.17 11.09 24.62
C ASP A 158 -5.51 11.87 23.31
N ALA A 159 -6.29 11.27 22.42
CA ALA A 159 -6.95 12.02 21.38
C ALA A 159 -7.82 13.06 22.06
N VAL A 160 -7.43 14.31 21.91
CA VAL A 160 -8.06 15.49 22.51
C VAL A 160 -9.58 15.34 22.39
N PRO A 161 -10.34 15.37 23.49
CA PRO A 161 -11.79 15.31 23.38
C PRO A 161 -12.22 16.51 22.54
N VAL A 162 -12.97 16.20 21.48
CA VAL A 162 -13.76 17.22 20.80
C VAL A 162 -14.57 17.87 21.91
N GLN A 163 -14.26 19.11 22.25
CA GLN A 163 -15.08 19.87 23.15
C GLN A 163 -16.44 19.98 22.47
N GLU A 164 -17.38 19.18 22.95
CA GLU A 164 -18.80 19.48 22.77
C GLU A 164 -18.98 20.88 23.32
N GLN A 165 -19.05 21.84 22.41
CA GLN A 165 -19.59 23.13 22.77
C GLN A 165 -21.09 22.93 22.93
N GLU A 166 -21.48 22.54 24.14
CA GLU A 166 -22.85 22.78 24.58
C GLU A 166 -23.10 24.28 24.61
N GLN A 167 -24.03 24.67 23.76
CA GLN A 167 -24.76 25.92 23.93
C GLN A 167 -26.11 25.64 24.55
#